data_0a3ba43980cbf2a18bdacc9ecf10673a
#
_entry.id   0a3ba43980cbf2a18bdacc9ecf10673a
#
_cell.length_a   1.000
_cell.length_b   1.000
_cell.length_c   1.000
_cell.angle_alpha   90.00
_cell.angle_beta   90.00
_cell.angle_gamma   90.00
#
_symmetry.space_group_name_H-M   'P 1'
#
loop_
_entity.id
_entity.type
_entity.pdbx_description
1 polymer ?
#
loop_
_entity_poly.entity_id
_entity_poly.type
_entity_poly.pdbx_seq_one_letter_code
_entity_poly.pdbx_strand_id
1 'polypeptide(L)'
;WEHFVLEENKRSTYPLKIEIRTKSANVKLFDDLIPDKNIIYAFTLSPQQITKQYEHNTPSLLQRVRCVADAVKKGFPVRLCFDPMIYCPDWEKEYHEMLELVTKEVPMDQIFDVSVGSFRVSQDYLKKMRKNEPYSAVVQFPFQNDGGVYHYGKELTEQMERFLIRQLLEYVPEEKIFRWES
;
A
#
# COMPACT_ATOMS: atom_id res chain seq x y z
N TRP A 1 6.06 -15.97 13.72
CA TRP A 1 4.92 -16.22 12.84
C TRP A 1 5.33 -16.99 11.59
N GLU A 2 6.41 -16.62 10.91
CA GLU A 2 6.88 -17.28 9.68
C GLU A 2 7.16 -18.77 9.90
N HIS A 3 7.89 -19.14 10.95
CA HIS A 3 8.11 -20.53 11.31
C HIS A 3 6.83 -21.31 11.57
N PHE A 4 5.85 -20.70 12.22
CA PHE A 4 4.54 -21.31 12.46
C PHE A 4 3.82 -21.60 11.14
N VAL A 5 3.78 -20.63 10.23
CA VAL A 5 3.13 -20.80 8.91
C VAL A 5 3.81 -21.88 8.09
N LEU A 6 5.14 -21.92 8.09
CA LEU A 6 5.90 -22.95 7.38
C LEU A 6 5.60 -24.34 7.91
N GLU A 7 5.52 -24.52 9.23
CA GLU A 7 5.19 -25.82 9.86
C GLU A 7 3.74 -26.22 9.60
N GLU A 8 2.79 -25.30 9.69
CA GLU A 8 1.38 -25.59 9.39
C GLU A 8 1.18 -25.91 7.91
N ASN A 9 1.84 -25.23 6.98
CA ASN A 9 1.75 -25.52 5.55
C ASN A 9 2.35 -26.89 5.17
N LYS A 10 3.32 -27.41 5.92
CA LYS A 10 3.82 -28.77 5.75
C LYS A 10 2.80 -29.84 6.16
N ARG A 11 1.87 -29.51 7.07
CA ARG A 11 0.88 -30.41 7.64
C ARG A 11 -0.49 -30.31 7.01
N SER A 12 -0.79 -29.21 6.32
CA SER A 12 -2.13 -28.91 5.80
C SER A 12 -2.30 -29.28 4.33
N THR A 13 -3.46 -29.83 3.99
CA THR A 13 -3.92 -30.02 2.61
C THR A 13 -4.29 -28.68 1.95
N TYR A 14 -4.53 -27.63 2.76
CA TYR A 14 -4.87 -26.27 2.34
C TYR A 14 -3.81 -25.31 2.89
N PRO A 15 -2.78 -24.96 2.12
CA PRO A 15 -1.72 -24.07 2.59
C PRO A 15 -2.28 -22.68 2.91
N LEU A 16 -1.97 -22.19 4.11
CA LEU A 16 -2.28 -20.83 4.51
C LEU A 16 -1.46 -19.87 3.66
N LYS A 17 -2.10 -18.77 3.21
CA LYS A 17 -1.40 -17.60 2.70
C LYS A 17 -1.49 -16.48 3.73
N ILE A 18 -0.37 -15.85 4.01
CA ILE A 18 -0.27 -14.75 4.97
C ILE A 18 0.20 -13.51 4.24
N GLU A 19 -0.50 -12.41 4.47
CA GLU A 19 -0.05 -11.07 4.10
C GLU A 19 0.50 -10.35 5.34
N ILE A 20 1.75 -9.90 5.25
CA ILE A 20 2.39 -9.07 6.27
C ILE A 20 2.44 -7.63 5.74
N ARG A 21 1.49 -6.82 6.16
CA ARG A 21 1.41 -5.41 5.74
C ARG A 21 2.29 -4.53 6.62
N THR A 22 3.11 -3.68 5.98
CA THR A 22 4.09 -2.86 6.67
C THR A 22 4.35 -1.52 5.97
N LYS A 23 4.81 -0.54 6.76
CA LYS A 23 5.46 0.70 6.31
C LYS A 23 6.94 0.74 6.72
N SER A 24 7.49 -0.37 7.19
CA SER A 24 8.90 -0.49 7.58
C SER A 24 9.83 -0.40 6.37
N ALA A 25 11.10 -0.07 6.64
CA ALA A 25 12.20 -0.11 5.68
C ALA A 25 13.38 -0.91 6.27
N ASN A 26 13.09 -1.96 7.02
CA ASN A 26 14.12 -2.79 7.62
C ASN A 26 14.62 -3.85 6.62
N VAL A 27 15.64 -3.49 5.84
CA VAL A 27 16.26 -4.40 4.85
C VAL A 27 16.89 -5.64 5.49
N LYS A 28 17.37 -5.54 6.74
CA LYS A 28 17.99 -6.67 7.44
C LYS A 28 17.03 -7.82 7.69
N LEU A 29 15.72 -7.56 7.71
CA LEU A 29 14.71 -8.61 7.83
C LEU A 29 14.89 -9.69 6.74
N PHE A 30 15.24 -9.27 5.54
CA PHE A 30 15.35 -10.15 4.37
C PHE A 30 16.73 -10.80 4.21
N ASP A 31 17.69 -10.54 5.11
CA ASP A 31 19.01 -11.17 5.09
C ASP A 31 18.97 -12.57 5.73
N ASP A 32 18.12 -12.75 6.74
CA ASP A 32 18.06 -13.97 7.56
C ASP A 32 16.87 -14.88 7.20
N LEU A 33 16.01 -14.45 6.27
CA LEU A 33 14.82 -15.20 5.88
C LEU A 33 14.99 -15.91 4.55
N ILE A 34 14.25 -17.00 4.39
CA ILE A 34 14.13 -17.73 3.12
C ILE A 34 12.78 -17.39 2.49
N PRO A 35 12.73 -16.97 1.21
CA PRO A 35 11.47 -16.67 0.55
C PRO A 35 10.50 -17.87 0.56
N ASP A 36 9.24 -17.61 0.94
CA ASP A 36 8.14 -18.58 0.85
C ASP A 36 7.00 -17.94 0.02
N LYS A 37 6.50 -18.68 -0.98
CA LYS A 37 5.42 -18.24 -1.87
C LYS A 37 4.07 -17.98 -1.18
N ASN A 38 3.92 -18.46 0.05
CA ASN A 38 2.71 -18.29 0.85
C ASN A 38 2.80 -17.09 1.81
N ILE A 39 3.96 -16.42 1.88
CA ILE A 39 4.15 -15.23 2.72
C ILE A 39 4.35 -14.03 1.81
N ILE A 40 3.36 -13.14 1.76
CA ILE A 40 3.36 -11.94 0.92
C ILE A 40 3.71 -10.74 1.80
N TYR A 41 4.77 -10.04 1.45
CA TYR A 41 5.16 -8.79 2.12
C TYR A 41 4.52 -7.61 1.41
N ALA A 42 3.51 -7.01 2.05
CA ALA A 42 2.70 -5.93 1.52
C ALA A 42 3.22 -4.58 2.02
N PHE A 43 3.89 -3.83 1.15
CA PHE A 43 4.45 -2.52 1.50
C PHE A 43 3.48 -1.40 1.12
N THR A 44 3.01 -0.65 2.12
CA THR A 44 2.23 0.57 1.87
C THR A 44 3.16 1.70 1.46
N LEU A 45 2.91 2.24 0.28
CA LEU A 45 3.63 3.35 -0.32
C LEU A 45 2.70 4.55 -0.47
N SER A 46 3.15 5.70 -0.03
CA SER A 46 2.44 6.98 -0.13
C SER A 46 3.39 8.03 -0.68
N PRO A 47 2.91 9.04 -1.42
CA PRO A 47 3.72 10.15 -1.88
C PRO A 47 4.56 10.77 -0.75
N GLN A 48 5.73 11.29 -1.09
CA GLN A 48 6.66 11.82 -0.08
C GLN A 48 6.06 12.96 0.74
N GLN A 49 5.21 13.79 0.14
CA GLN A 49 4.49 14.85 0.84
C GLN A 49 3.53 14.26 1.89
N ILE A 50 2.74 13.27 1.51
CA ILE A 50 1.81 12.56 2.41
C ILE A 50 2.57 11.91 3.55
N THR A 51 3.65 11.19 3.23
CA THR A 51 4.50 10.53 4.23
C THR A 51 5.03 11.53 5.27
N LYS A 52 5.52 12.70 4.83
CA LYS A 52 6.05 13.72 5.74
C LYS A 52 4.97 14.37 6.62
N GLN A 53 3.80 14.61 6.06
CA GLN A 53 2.75 15.37 6.75
C GLN A 53 1.88 14.51 7.69
N TYR A 54 1.64 13.25 7.33
CA TYR A 54 0.61 12.42 7.98
C TYR A 54 1.11 11.07 8.51
N GLU A 55 2.28 10.60 8.09
CA GLU A 55 2.81 9.32 8.53
C GLU A 55 3.99 9.49 9.50
N HIS A 56 3.68 10.02 10.68
CA HIS A 56 4.70 10.28 11.71
C HIS A 56 5.44 9.00 12.12
N ASN A 57 6.75 9.15 12.38
CA ASN A 57 7.63 8.05 12.82
C ASN A 57 7.73 6.88 11.84
N THR A 58 7.48 7.12 10.56
CA THR A 58 7.69 6.11 9.52
C THR A 58 8.88 6.47 8.61
N PRO A 59 9.52 5.48 7.97
CA PRO A 59 10.57 5.74 6.99
C PRO A 59 10.06 6.57 5.81
N SER A 60 10.97 7.32 5.17
CA SER A 60 10.67 8.06 3.94
C SER A 60 10.26 7.12 2.80
N LEU A 61 9.56 7.66 1.79
CA LEU A 61 9.20 6.90 0.60
C LEU A 61 10.42 6.21 -0.03
N LEU A 62 11.53 6.93 -0.21
CA LEU A 62 12.75 6.37 -0.79
C LEU A 62 13.30 5.19 0.00
N GLN A 63 13.29 5.27 1.34
CA GLN A 63 13.74 4.16 2.19
C GLN A 63 12.85 2.94 2.05
N ARG A 64 11.52 3.12 1.99
CA ARG A 64 10.57 2.02 1.76
C ARG A 64 10.76 1.41 0.39
N VAL A 65 10.90 2.22 -0.67
CA VAL A 65 11.09 1.74 -2.05
C VAL A 65 12.39 0.94 -2.18
N ARG A 66 13.47 1.38 -1.55
CA ARG A 66 14.73 0.60 -1.54
C ARG A 66 14.58 -0.74 -0.79
N CYS A 67 13.83 -0.76 0.32
CA CYS A 67 13.54 -1.99 1.03
C CYS A 67 12.70 -2.95 0.19
N VAL A 68 11.69 -2.44 -0.52
CA VAL A 68 10.91 -3.19 -1.51
C VAL A 68 11.81 -3.79 -2.59
N ALA A 69 12.67 -2.97 -3.19
CA ALA A 69 13.57 -3.42 -4.26
C ALA A 69 14.54 -4.52 -3.78
N ASP A 70 15.04 -4.42 -2.56
CA ASP A 70 15.89 -5.45 -1.95
C ASP A 70 15.11 -6.76 -1.73
N ALA A 71 13.91 -6.68 -1.16
CA ALA A 71 13.05 -7.85 -0.94
C ALA A 71 12.71 -8.56 -2.26
N VAL A 72 12.32 -7.81 -3.30
CA VAL A 72 12.01 -8.36 -4.63
C VAL A 72 13.24 -9.05 -5.24
N LYS A 73 14.41 -8.39 -5.21
CA LYS A 73 15.67 -8.96 -5.73
C LYS A 73 16.10 -10.24 -5.01
N LYS A 74 15.74 -10.38 -3.75
CA LYS A 74 15.96 -11.60 -2.94
C LYS A 74 14.90 -12.69 -3.17
N GLY A 75 13.91 -12.45 -4.03
CA GLY A 75 12.88 -13.42 -4.42
C GLY A 75 11.70 -13.51 -3.46
N PHE A 76 11.52 -12.55 -2.54
CA PHE A 76 10.35 -12.52 -1.68
C PHE A 76 9.10 -12.08 -2.46
N PRO A 77 7.92 -12.71 -2.25
CA PRO A 77 6.67 -12.22 -2.81
C PRO A 77 6.31 -10.86 -2.21
N VAL A 78 6.34 -9.81 -3.03
CA VAL A 78 6.08 -8.44 -2.60
C VAL A 78 4.82 -7.90 -3.27
N ARG A 79 3.88 -7.41 -2.46
CA ARG A 79 2.73 -6.60 -2.88
C ARG A 79 3.04 -5.13 -2.67
N LEU A 80 2.80 -4.31 -3.70
CA LEU A 80 2.82 -2.86 -3.55
C LEU A 80 1.41 -2.38 -3.21
N CYS A 81 1.28 -1.71 -2.06
CA CYS A 81 -0.01 -1.21 -1.61
C CYS A 81 -0.08 0.30 -1.77
N PHE A 82 -0.80 0.76 -2.78
CA PHE A 82 -1.21 2.14 -2.97
C PHE A 82 -2.61 2.34 -2.39
N ASP A 83 -2.82 1.80 -1.22
CA ASP A 83 -4.05 1.91 -0.45
C ASP A 83 -3.73 2.18 1.04
N PRO A 84 -4.31 3.22 1.61
CA PRO A 84 -5.21 4.17 0.97
C PRO A 84 -4.46 5.27 0.20
N MET A 85 -4.97 5.62 -0.99
CA MET A 85 -4.60 6.88 -1.63
C MET A 85 -5.21 8.05 -0.86
N ILE A 86 -4.39 9.04 -0.54
CA ILE A 86 -4.79 10.24 0.20
C ILE A 86 -4.88 11.41 -0.77
N TYR A 87 -6.05 12.07 -0.79
CA TYR A 87 -6.24 13.29 -1.56
C TYR A 87 -5.47 14.46 -0.91
N CYS A 88 -4.72 15.19 -1.72
CA CYS A 88 -4.01 16.40 -1.33
C CYS A 88 -3.95 17.36 -2.54
N PRO A 89 -3.59 18.63 -2.35
CA PRO A 89 -3.28 19.52 -3.47
C PRO A 89 -2.23 18.88 -4.39
N ASP A 90 -2.41 19.04 -5.69
CA ASP A 90 -1.51 18.49 -6.72
C ASP A 90 -1.32 16.96 -6.66
N TRP A 91 -2.32 16.23 -6.14
CA TRP A 91 -2.25 14.78 -5.93
C TRP A 91 -1.83 13.99 -7.19
N GLU A 92 -2.25 14.41 -8.37
CA GLU A 92 -1.85 13.74 -9.63
C GLU A 92 -0.33 13.78 -9.81
N LYS A 93 0.27 14.92 -9.59
CA LYS A 93 1.73 15.10 -9.65
C LYS A 93 2.43 14.29 -8.58
N GLU A 94 1.96 14.35 -7.34
CA GLU A 94 2.54 13.63 -6.20
C GLU A 94 2.54 12.10 -6.41
N TYR A 95 1.42 11.55 -6.91
CA TYR A 95 1.32 10.11 -7.20
C TYR A 95 2.13 9.71 -8.44
N HIS A 96 2.24 10.59 -9.44
CA HIS A 96 3.09 10.36 -10.60
C HIS A 96 4.58 10.31 -10.19
N GLU A 97 5.07 11.30 -9.46
CA GLU A 97 6.45 11.33 -8.96
C GLU A 97 6.77 10.13 -8.04
N MET A 98 5.81 9.71 -7.22
CA MET A 98 5.94 8.49 -6.43
C MET A 98 6.12 7.26 -7.33
N LEU A 99 5.28 7.11 -8.35
CA LEU A 99 5.33 5.96 -9.25
C LEU A 99 6.62 5.95 -10.09
N GLU A 100 7.09 7.10 -10.58
CA GLU A 100 8.39 7.21 -11.24
C GLU A 100 9.55 6.71 -10.35
N LEU A 101 9.55 7.08 -9.06
CA LEU A 101 10.53 6.57 -8.12
C LEU A 101 10.43 5.05 -7.92
N VAL A 102 9.22 4.54 -7.78
CA VAL A 102 8.97 3.10 -7.58
C VAL A 102 9.45 2.32 -8.79
N THR A 103 9.03 2.69 -10.00
CA THR A 103 9.37 1.97 -11.24
C THR A 103 10.84 2.04 -11.61
N LYS A 104 11.53 3.10 -11.19
CA LYS A 104 12.98 3.24 -11.34
C LYS A 104 13.80 2.29 -10.45
N GLU A 105 13.35 2.07 -9.22
CA GLU A 105 14.11 1.33 -8.21
C GLU A 105 13.69 -0.15 -8.11
N VAL A 106 12.39 -0.45 -8.34
CA VAL A 106 11.80 -1.78 -8.14
C VAL A 106 11.68 -2.52 -9.47
N PRO A 107 12.13 -3.79 -9.57
CA PRO A 107 11.87 -4.62 -10.76
C PRO A 107 10.39 -5.02 -10.80
N MET A 108 9.58 -4.19 -11.47
CA MET A 108 8.12 -4.30 -11.50
C MET A 108 7.59 -5.60 -12.11
N ASP A 109 8.34 -6.23 -12.98
CA ASP A 109 8.05 -7.54 -13.57
C ASP A 109 8.11 -8.70 -12.56
N GLN A 110 8.85 -8.51 -11.46
CA GLN A 110 9.11 -9.52 -10.43
C GLN A 110 8.22 -9.38 -9.19
N ILE A 111 7.43 -8.31 -9.07
CA ILE A 111 6.52 -8.16 -7.93
C ILE A 111 5.41 -9.21 -7.97
N PHE A 112 4.87 -9.54 -6.81
CA PHE A 112 3.73 -10.44 -6.70
C PHE A 112 2.49 -9.81 -7.32
N ASP A 113 2.04 -8.67 -6.81
CA ASP A 113 0.92 -7.88 -7.32
C ASP A 113 0.90 -6.45 -6.74
N VAL A 114 -0.15 -5.71 -7.08
CA VAL A 114 -0.39 -4.33 -6.64
C VAL A 114 -1.81 -4.20 -6.11
N SER A 115 -2.01 -3.48 -5.00
CA SER A 115 -3.34 -3.06 -4.56
C SER A 115 -3.50 -1.54 -4.66
N VAL A 116 -4.65 -1.11 -5.18
CA VAL A 116 -5.01 0.31 -5.33
C VAL A 116 -6.35 0.55 -4.66
N GLY A 117 -6.46 1.61 -3.88
CA GLY A 117 -7.71 2.02 -3.26
C GLY A 117 -7.60 3.39 -2.62
N SER A 118 -8.68 4.19 -2.71
CA SER A 118 -8.75 5.49 -2.08
C SER A 118 -9.07 5.38 -0.59
N PHE A 119 -8.85 6.46 0.15
CA PHE A 119 -9.10 6.51 1.59
C PHE A 119 -10.57 6.26 1.91
N ARG A 120 -10.78 5.32 2.82
CA ARG A 120 -12.08 5.01 3.41
C ARG A 120 -11.92 4.58 4.86
N VAL A 121 -12.87 4.93 5.69
CA VAL A 121 -12.76 4.77 7.13
C VAL A 121 -14.14 4.61 7.77
N SER A 122 -14.25 3.77 8.80
CA SER A 122 -15.48 3.65 9.57
C SER A 122 -15.78 4.94 10.37
N GLN A 123 -17.07 5.18 10.63
CA GLN A 123 -17.51 6.35 11.38
C GLN A 123 -16.81 6.50 12.74
N ASP A 124 -16.70 5.42 13.49
CA ASP A 124 -16.11 5.48 14.82
C ASP A 124 -14.61 5.75 14.79
N TYR A 125 -13.93 5.21 13.78
CA TYR A 125 -12.52 5.46 13.59
C TYR A 125 -12.26 6.91 13.13
N LEU A 126 -13.08 7.44 12.21
CA LEU A 126 -12.99 8.84 11.78
C LEU A 126 -13.22 9.81 12.94
N LYS A 127 -14.19 9.54 13.83
CA LYS A 127 -14.40 10.35 15.04
C LYS A 127 -13.15 10.38 15.93
N LYS A 128 -12.49 9.24 16.13
CA LYS A 128 -11.23 9.15 16.88
C LYS A 128 -10.10 9.92 16.20
N MET A 129 -9.96 9.77 14.89
CA MET A 129 -8.95 10.50 14.11
C MET A 129 -9.16 12.02 14.21
N ARG A 130 -10.40 12.51 14.03
CA ARG A 130 -10.74 13.93 14.13
C ARG A 130 -10.50 14.53 15.52
N LYS A 131 -10.67 13.72 16.56
CA LYS A 131 -10.36 14.13 17.95
C LYS A 131 -8.84 14.27 18.17
N ASN A 132 -8.06 13.36 17.59
CA ASN A 132 -6.61 13.34 17.77
C ASN A 132 -5.90 14.34 16.85
N GLU A 133 -6.44 14.56 15.65
CA GLU A 133 -5.85 15.40 14.60
C GLU A 133 -6.86 16.45 14.09
N PRO A 134 -7.31 17.39 14.96
CA PRO A 134 -8.41 18.31 14.64
C PRO A 134 -8.08 19.29 13.51
N TYR A 135 -6.81 19.49 13.21
CA TYR A 135 -6.34 20.42 12.16
C TYR A 135 -5.84 19.70 10.89
N SER A 136 -5.92 18.38 10.84
CA SER A 136 -5.48 17.61 9.67
C SER A 136 -6.49 17.76 8.51
N ALA A 137 -6.03 18.28 7.38
CA ALA A 137 -6.84 18.41 6.17
C ALA A 137 -7.35 17.06 5.66
N VAL A 138 -6.63 15.98 5.90
CA VAL A 138 -7.04 14.61 5.52
C VAL A 138 -8.30 14.22 6.27
N VAL A 139 -8.30 14.28 7.61
CA VAL A 139 -9.44 13.79 8.40
C VAL A 139 -10.61 14.78 8.45
N GLN A 140 -10.38 16.05 8.12
CA GLN A 140 -11.42 17.09 8.01
C GLN A 140 -12.02 17.19 6.60
N PHE A 141 -11.56 16.38 5.65
CA PHE A 141 -12.15 16.33 4.32
C PHE A 141 -13.67 16.09 4.42
N PRO A 142 -14.50 16.72 3.55
CA PRO A 142 -15.95 16.54 3.54
C PRO A 142 -16.35 15.20 2.90
N PHE A 143 -16.04 14.10 3.60
CA PHE A 143 -16.33 12.75 3.13
C PHE A 143 -17.82 12.50 2.93
N GLN A 144 -18.16 11.69 1.95
CA GLN A 144 -19.47 11.07 1.82
C GLN A 144 -19.56 9.85 2.75
N ASN A 145 -20.78 9.51 3.17
CA ASN A 145 -21.04 8.38 4.07
C ASN A 145 -21.98 7.39 3.41
N ASP A 146 -21.53 6.18 3.23
CA ASP A 146 -22.34 5.05 2.76
C ASP A 146 -22.31 3.92 3.79
N GLY A 147 -23.45 3.70 4.44
CA GLY A 147 -23.60 2.61 5.40
C GLY A 147 -22.66 2.67 6.62
N GLY A 148 -22.18 3.85 7.01
CA GLY A 148 -21.23 4.03 8.12
C GLY A 148 -19.76 4.02 7.70
N VAL A 149 -19.48 3.93 6.40
CA VAL A 149 -18.13 4.07 5.82
C VAL A 149 -18.01 5.45 5.17
N TYR A 150 -17.00 6.20 5.57
CA TYR A 150 -16.68 7.51 5.03
C TYR A 150 -15.60 7.39 3.95
N HIS A 151 -15.81 8.03 2.80
CA HIS A 151 -14.94 8.00 1.62
C HIS A 151 -15.02 9.31 0.83
N TYR A 152 -14.17 9.48 -0.19
CA TYR A 152 -14.14 10.71 -1.01
C TYR A 152 -15.35 10.92 -1.91
N GLY A 153 -16.30 9.97 -1.96
CA GLY A 153 -17.37 9.92 -2.94
C GLY A 153 -16.94 9.24 -4.24
N LYS A 154 -17.92 8.78 -4.99
CA LYS A 154 -17.68 7.92 -6.17
C LYS A 154 -16.80 8.60 -7.22
N GLU A 155 -17.08 9.85 -7.55
CA GLU A 155 -16.40 10.57 -8.64
C GLU A 155 -14.89 10.73 -8.34
N LEU A 156 -14.54 11.29 -7.17
CA LEU A 156 -13.13 11.51 -6.80
C LEU A 156 -12.40 10.19 -6.57
N THR A 157 -13.04 9.20 -5.94
CA THR A 157 -12.51 7.85 -5.79
C THR A 157 -12.12 7.25 -7.15
N GLU A 158 -13.05 7.25 -8.10
CA GLU A 158 -12.79 6.72 -9.44
C GLU A 158 -11.71 7.50 -10.19
N GLN A 159 -11.69 8.81 -10.06
CA GLN A 159 -10.68 9.65 -10.70
C GLN A 159 -9.28 9.31 -10.20
N MET A 160 -9.09 9.24 -8.88
CA MET A 160 -7.80 8.94 -8.26
C MET A 160 -7.31 7.54 -8.62
N GLU A 161 -8.18 6.53 -8.44
CA GLU A 161 -7.81 5.14 -8.67
C GLU A 161 -7.53 4.86 -10.14
N ARG A 162 -8.37 5.36 -11.06
CA ARG A 162 -8.14 5.22 -12.51
C ARG A 162 -6.87 5.93 -12.98
N PHE A 163 -6.54 7.08 -12.41
CA PHE A 163 -5.30 7.78 -12.72
C PHE A 163 -4.08 6.91 -12.42
N LEU A 164 -4.01 6.34 -11.22
CA LEU A 164 -2.87 5.51 -10.83
C LEU A 164 -2.84 4.17 -11.58
N ILE A 165 -3.99 3.49 -11.72
CA ILE A 165 -4.09 2.22 -12.45
C ILE A 165 -3.63 2.37 -13.90
N ARG A 166 -4.03 3.46 -14.58
CA ARG A 166 -3.61 3.71 -15.98
C ARG A 166 -2.10 3.77 -16.11
N GLN A 167 -1.39 4.39 -15.18
CA GLN A 167 0.07 4.44 -15.18
C GLN A 167 0.69 3.09 -14.82
N LEU A 168 0.11 2.36 -13.85
CA LEU A 168 0.59 1.03 -13.46
C LEU A 168 0.51 0.00 -14.58
N LEU A 169 -0.48 0.10 -15.47
CA LEU A 169 -0.64 -0.80 -16.64
C LEU A 169 0.53 -0.72 -17.64
N GLU A 170 1.37 0.31 -17.58
CA GLU A 170 2.61 0.36 -18.36
C GLU A 170 3.69 -0.59 -17.84
N TYR A 171 3.58 -1.05 -16.60
CA TYR A 171 4.62 -1.80 -15.88
C TYR A 171 4.18 -3.17 -15.40
N VAL A 172 2.89 -3.36 -15.14
CA VAL A 172 2.33 -4.62 -14.64
C VAL A 172 1.06 -4.98 -15.38
N PRO A 173 0.81 -6.27 -15.64
CA PRO A 173 -0.42 -6.71 -16.31
C PRO A 173 -1.65 -6.51 -15.39
N GLU A 174 -2.82 -6.31 -16.03
CA GLU A 174 -4.06 -5.96 -15.34
C GLU A 174 -4.47 -6.97 -14.26
N GLU A 175 -4.24 -8.26 -14.51
CA GLU A 175 -4.55 -9.35 -13.58
C GLU A 175 -3.73 -9.30 -12.27
N LYS A 176 -2.67 -8.51 -12.23
CA LYS A 176 -1.89 -8.23 -11.01
C LYS A 176 -2.31 -6.95 -10.29
N ILE A 177 -3.29 -6.21 -10.78
CA ILE A 177 -3.76 -4.97 -10.16
C ILE A 177 -5.09 -5.21 -9.46
N PHE A 178 -5.05 -5.25 -8.13
CA PHE A 178 -6.25 -5.33 -7.31
C PHE A 178 -6.82 -3.95 -7.04
N ARG A 179 -8.08 -3.77 -7.36
CA ARG A 179 -8.87 -2.62 -6.95
C ARG A 179 -9.88 -3.06 -5.90
N TRP A 180 -9.89 -2.36 -4.79
CA TRP A 180 -10.95 -2.59 -3.80
C TRP A 180 -12.27 -2.05 -4.35
N GLU A 181 -13.20 -2.96 -4.63
CA GLU A 181 -14.58 -2.56 -4.97
C GLU A 181 -15.24 -1.96 -3.74
N SER A 182 -15.87 -0.79 -3.93
CA SER A 182 -16.61 -0.04 -2.90
C SER A 182 -18.06 -0.48 -2.85
#